data_c76fe757521de790bc4781c982eed5db
#
_entry.id   c76fe757521de790bc4781c982eed5db
#
_cell.length_a   1.000
_cell.length_b   1.000
_cell.length_c   1.000
_cell.angle_alpha   90.00
_cell.angle_beta   90.00
_cell.angle_gamma   90.00
#
_symmetry.space_group_name_H-M   'P 1'
#
loop_
_entity.id
_entity.type
_entity.pdbx_description
1 polymer ?
#
loop_
_entity_poly.entity_id
_entity_poly.type
_entity_poly.pdbx_seq_one_letter_code
_entity_poly.pdbx_strand_id
1 'polypeptide(L)'
;MAEKTQANPDKLKVLNAVMEKIEKDFGKGSIMRMSSAEVADVQVIPTGSITLDMALGVGGYPKGRVIEIYGPESSGKTTLAIHAIAEAQKAGGIAAFIDAEHAFDSSYAQQLGVDVDNLLISQPDNGEQALEIADSLIRSSAIDIIVIDSVAALTPKAEIEGEMGDAKMGLQARLMSQALRKLCLLYTSDAADE
;
A
#
# COMPACT_ATOMS: atom_id res chain seq x y z
N MET A 1 27.17 -12.30 21.43
CA MET A 1 27.40 -10.84 21.43
C MET A 1 28.39 -10.55 20.31
N ALA A 2 27.96 -9.91 19.24
CA ALA A 2 28.88 -9.54 18.14
C ALA A 2 29.73 -8.34 18.58
N GLU A 3 31.04 -8.45 18.51
CA GLU A 3 32.00 -7.37 18.77
C GLU A 3 31.70 -6.21 17.79
N LYS A 4 31.34 -5.04 18.32
CA LYS A 4 31.20 -3.83 17.50
C LYS A 4 32.58 -3.41 17.04
N THR A 5 32.94 -3.73 15.79
CA THR A 5 34.12 -3.22 15.15
C THR A 5 34.06 -1.68 15.12
N GLN A 6 34.91 -1.01 15.87
CA GLN A 6 34.99 0.46 15.86
C GLN A 6 35.49 0.92 14.49
N ALA A 7 34.70 1.77 13.85
CA ALA A 7 35.07 2.35 12.57
C ALA A 7 36.30 3.27 12.74
N ASN A 8 37.24 3.24 11.77
CA ASN A 8 38.44 4.06 11.75
C ASN A 8 38.08 5.55 11.87
N PRO A 9 38.65 6.31 12.85
CA PRO A 9 38.32 7.69 13.10
C PRO A 9 38.53 8.63 11.90
N ASP A 10 39.51 8.35 11.04
CA ASP A 10 39.73 9.17 9.84
C ASP A 10 38.65 8.93 8.78
N LYS A 11 38.13 7.71 8.64
CA LYS A 11 36.99 7.41 7.77
C LYS A 11 35.72 8.09 8.26
N LEU A 12 35.53 8.17 9.59
CA LEU A 12 34.36 8.86 10.18
C LEU A 12 34.39 10.37 9.91
N LYS A 13 35.56 11.03 9.96
CA LYS A 13 35.70 12.44 9.64
C LYS A 13 35.34 12.72 8.17
N VAL A 14 35.86 11.92 7.27
CA VAL A 14 35.56 12.05 5.83
C VAL A 14 34.06 11.83 5.58
N LEU A 15 33.47 10.80 6.20
CA LEU A 15 32.05 10.52 6.07
C LEU A 15 31.17 11.67 6.56
N ASN A 16 31.48 12.25 7.73
CA ASN A 16 30.74 13.40 8.25
C ASN A 16 30.80 14.59 7.31
N ALA A 17 31.95 14.93 6.76
CA ALA A 17 32.10 16.01 5.80
C ALA A 17 31.27 15.76 4.51
N VAL A 18 31.19 14.51 4.06
CA VAL A 18 30.35 14.13 2.90
C VAL A 18 28.87 14.24 3.26
N MET A 19 28.46 13.82 4.45
CA MET A 19 27.07 13.96 4.92
C MET A 19 26.64 15.43 4.99
N GLU A 20 27.48 16.31 5.58
CA GLU A 20 27.23 17.75 5.61
C GLU A 20 27.07 18.37 4.20
N LYS A 21 27.89 17.91 3.25
CA LYS A 21 27.78 18.35 1.86
C LYS A 21 26.46 17.89 1.23
N ILE A 22 26.05 16.63 1.44
CA ILE A 22 24.78 16.09 0.94
C ILE A 22 23.60 16.88 1.52
N GLU A 23 23.60 17.16 2.82
CA GLU A 23 22.54 17.96 3.46
C GLU A 23 22.50 19.40 2.93
N LYS A 24 23.64 19.97 2.57
CA LYS A 24 23.71 21.30 1.97
C LYS A 24 23.18 21.32 0.53
N ASP A 25 23.47 20.28 -0.25
CA ASP A 25 23.13 20.21 -1.66
C ASP A 25 21.67 19.74 -1.88
N PHE A 26 21.12 18.88 -0.99
CA PHE A 26 19.81 18.24 -1.13
C PHE A 26 18.82 18.55 -0.02
N GLY A 27 19.22 19.33 0.99
CA GLY A 27 18.37 19.70 2.12
C GLY A 27 18.58 18.82 3.37
N LYS A 28 18.17 19.36 4.54
CA LYS A 28 18.26 18.64 5.82
C LYS A 28 17.43 17.35 5.76
N GLY A 29 17.99 16.24 6.27
CA GLY A 29 17.32 14.94 6.30
C GLY A 29 17.48 14.11 5.04
N SER A 30 18.17 14.62 3.97
CA SER A 30 18.47 13.86 2.76
C SER A 30 19.39 12.66 3.02
N ILE A 31 20.15 12.70 4.11
CA ILE A 31 20.93 11.58 4.62
C ILE A 31 20.92 11.60 6.15
N MET A 32 20.72 10.44 6.77
CA MET A 32 20.74 10.31 8.23
C MET A 32 21.35 8.98 8.65
N ARG A 33 21.83 8.91 9.90
CA ARG A 33 22.21 7.63 10.50
C ARG A 33 20.98 6.98 11.11
N MET A 34 20.78 5.68 10.87
CA MET A 34 19.64 4.93 11.46
C MET A 34 19.60 5.02 12.99
N SER A 35 20.77 5.15 13.66
CA SER A 35 20.84 5.33 15.12
C SER A 35 20.29 6.68 15.61
N SER A 36 20.16 7.67 14.75
CA SER A 36 19.60 8.99 15.06
C SER A 36 18.19 9.18 14.47
N ALA A 37 17.69 8.21 13.72
CA ALA A 37 16.31 8.24 13.25
C ALA A 37 15.37 8.06 14.44
N GLU A 38 14.47 9.00 14.66
CA GLU A 38 13.35 8.80 15.57
C GLU A 38 12.53 7.63 15.04
N VAL A 39 12.20 6.68 15.92
CA VAL A 39 11.27 5.61 15.59
C VAL A 39 9.90 6.29 15.47
N ALA A 40 9.47 6.57 14.26
CA ALA A 40 8.16 7.14 14.02
C ALA A 40 7.10 6.19 14.58
N ASP A 41 6.15 6.73 15.35
CA ASP A 41 4.98 6.00 15.80
C ASP A 41 4.12 5.68 14.56
N VAL A 42 4.13 4.43 14.12
CA VAL A 42 3.47 4.00 12.89
C VAL A 42 2.01 3.73 13.22
N GLN A 43 1.11 4.58 12.74
CA GLN A 43 -0.32 4.32 12.80
C GLN A 43 -0.67 3.08 11.98
N VAL A 44 -1.52 2.21 12.53
CA VAL A 44 -1.90 0.94 11.90
C VAL A 44 -3.41 0.75 11.87
N ILE A 45 -3.84 -0.11 10.95
CA ILE A 45 -5.17 -0.72 10.95
C ILE A 45 -4.97 -2.17 11.41
N PRO A 46 -5.63 -2.63 12.49
CA PRO A 46 -5.54 -4.02 12.91
C PRO A 46 -5.94 -4.97 11.79
N THR A 47 -5.34 -6.15 11.73
CA THR A 47 -5.65 -7.14 10.69
C THR A 47 -6.93 -7.93 10.98
N GLY A 48 -7.48 -7.80 12.20
CA GLY A 48 -8.56 -8.65 12.70
C GLY A 48 -8.05 -10.00 13.26
N SER A 49 -6.74 -10.26 13.20
CA SER A 49 -6.10 -11.45 13.75
C SER A 49 -4.97 -11.06 14.70
N ILE A 50 -5.15 -11.34 15.99
CA ILE A 50 -4.17 -11.02 17.03
C ILE A 50 -2.80 -11.64 16.72
N THR A 51 -2.77 -12.85 16.20
CA THR A 51 -1.51 -13.54 15.87
C THR A 51 -0.79 -12.90 14.69
N LEU A 52 -1.54 -12.40 13.70
CA LEU A 52 -0.97 -11.69 12.55
C LEU A 52 -0.46 -10.31 12.98
N ASP A 53 -1.23 -9.58 13.80
CA ASP A 53 -0.82 -8.29 14.35
C ASP A 53 0.49 -8.39 15.13
N MET A 54 0.64 -9.43 15.96
CA MET A 54 1.88 -9.72 16.65
C MET A 54 3.04 -10.07 15.70
N ALA A 55 2.77 -10.86 14.67
CA ALA A 55 3.78 -11.28 13.69
C ALA A 55 4.29 -10.10 12.83
N LEU A 56 3.42 -9.12 12.52
CA LEU A 56 3.80 -7.90 11.82
C LEU A 56 4.69 -6.96 12.66
N GLY A 57 4.70 -7.13 13.98
CA GLY A 57 5.57 -6.40 14.89
C GLY A 57 5.10 -4.97 15.22
N VAL A 58 4.30 -4.36 14.37
CA VAL A 58 3.73 -3.00 14.56
C VAL A 58 2.26 -3.02 15.00
N GLY A 59 1.65 -4.20 15.09
CA GLY A 59 0.27 -4.37 15.58
C GLY A 59 -0.81 -4.24 14.53
N GLY A 60 -0.47 -4.29 13.24
CA GLY A 60 -1.44 -4.23 12.14
C GLY A 60 -0.82 -3.80 10.82
N TYR A 61 -1.66 -3.47 9.86
CA TYR A 61 -1.25 -2.91 8.57
C TYR A 61 -0.87 -1.43 8.73
N PRO A 62 0.35 -1.01 8.39
CA PRO A 62 0.78 0.38 8.52
C PRO A 62 -0.02 1.29 7.58
N LYS A 63 -0.60 2.38 8.12
CA LYS A 63 -1.28 3.40 7.32
C LYS A 63 -0.30 4.11 6.36
N GLY A 64 -0.82 4.60 5.25
CA GLY A 64 -0.02 5.28 4.25
C GLY A 64 1.00 4.38 3.54
N ARG A 65 0.71 3.08 3.41
CA ARG A 65 1.58 2.12 2.71
C ARG A 65 0.75 1.26 1.75
N VAL A 66 1.40 0.85 0.67
CA VAL A 66 0.87 -0.19 -0.22
C VAL A 66 1.25 -1.54 0.37
N ILE A 67 0.25 -2.38 0.60
CA ILE A 67 0.41 -3.71 1.19
C ILE A 67 -0.05 -4.72 0.16
N GLU A 68 0.81 -5.66 -0.17
CA GLU A 68 0.51 -6.77 -1.05
C GLU A 68 0.24 -8.03 -0.23
N ILE A 69 -0.95 -8.64 -0.44
CA ILE A 69 -1.31 -9.93 0.12
C ILE A 69 -1.35 -10.94 -1.03
N TYR A 70 -0.47 -11.92 -1.02
CA TYR A 70 -0.37 -12.92 -2.06
C TYR A 70 -0.40 -14.34 -1.50
N GLY A 71 -0.77 -15.30 -2.33
CA GLY A 71 -0.87 -16.71 -1.97
C GLY A 71 -1.76 -17.48 -2.93
N PRO A 72 -1.88 -18.80 -2.74
CA PRO A 72 -2.73 -19.65 -3.56
C PRO A 72 -4.19 -19.18 -3.57
N GLU A 73 -4.94 -19.65 -4.56
CA GLU A 73 -6.39 -19.50 -4.58
C GLU A 73 -7.01 -20.09 -3.30
N SER A 74 -8.10 -19.50 -2.82
CA SER A 74 -8.82 -19.93 -1.61
C SER A 74 -7.99 -19.93 -0.31
N SER A 75 -6.88 -19.18 -0.26
CA SER A 75 -6.01 -19.08 0.92
C SER A 75 -6.45 -18.03 1.96
N GLY A 76 -7.56 -17.33 1.72
CA GLY A 76 -8.10 -16.32 2.64
C GLY A 76 -7.60 -14.90 2.40
N LYS A 77 -7.00 -14.57 1.23
CA LYS A 77 -6.54 -13.22 0.89
C LYS A 77 -7.66 -12.18 1.00
N THR A 78 -8.78 -12.44 0.32
CA THR A 78 -9.99 -11.59 0.37
C THR A 78 -10.55 -11.49 1.79
N THR A 79 -10.55 -12.59 2.55
CA THR A 79 -10.99 -12.58 3.95
C THR A 79 -10.16 -11.63 4.80
N LEU A 80 -8.82 -11.65 4.67
CA LEU A 80 -7.94 -10.72 5.38
C LEU A 80 -8.20 -9.26 4.97
N ALA A 81 -8.41 -9.01 3.69
CA ALA A 81 -8.72 -7.67 3.19
C ALA A 81 -10.06 -7.15 3.72
N ILE A 82 -11.09 -8.00 3.76
CA ILE A 82 -12.41 -7.66 4.33
C ILE A 82 -12.31 -7.39 5.84
N HIS A 83 -11.54 -8.17 6.59
CA HIS A 83 -11.27 -7.89 8.01
C HIS A 83 -10.59 -6.53 8.21
N ALA A 84 -9.62 -6.18 7.37
CA ALA A 84 -8.97 -4.88 7.45
C ALA A 84 -9.96 -3.72 7.23
N ILE A 85 -10.90 -3.87 6.30
CA ILE A 85 -12.00 -2.92 6.10
C ILE A 85 -12.86 -2.81 7.37
N ALA A 86 -13.28 -3.94 7.94
CA ALA A 86 -14.11 -3.95 9.15
C ALA A 86 -13.39 -3.25 10.33
N GLU A 87 -12.10 -3.50 10.52
CA GLU A 87 -11.32 -2.85 11.58
C GLU A 87 -11.12 -1.35 11.33
N ALA A 88 -10.91 -0.93 10.07
CA ALA A 88 -10.85 0.48 9.71
C ALA A 88 -12.16 1.20 10.01
N GLN A 89 -13.31 0.62 9.61
CA GLN A 89 -14.63 1.19 9.87
C GLN A 89 -14.97 1.23 11.38
N LYS A 90 -14.60 0.21 12.16
CA LYS A 90 -14.73 0.23 13.63
C LYS A 90 -13.98 1.38 14.29
N ALA A 91 -12.85 1.79 13.70
CA ALA A 91 -12.10 2.96 14.15
C ALA A 91 -12.67 4.29 13.64
N GLY A 92 -13.80 4.28 12.93
CA GLY A 92 -14.45 5.45 12.33
C GLY A 92 -13.88 5.86 10.98
N GLY A 93 -13.04 5.02 10.36
CA GLY A 93 -12.45 5.27 9.05
C GLY A 93 -13.39 4.96 7.89
N ILE A 94 -13.11 5.56 6.74
CA ILE A 94 -13.83 5.36 5.48
C ILE A 94 -13.07 4.36 4.62
N ALA A 95 -13.79 3.36 4.10
CA ALA A 95 -13.23 2.27 3.32
C ALA A 95 -13.78 2.21 1.90
N ALA A 96 -12.93 1.81 0.96
CA ALA A 96 -13.33 1.51 -0.41
C ALA A 96 -12.84 0.13 -0.84
N PHE A 97 -13.67 -0.56 -1.63
CA PHE A 97 -13.36 -1.85 -2.23
C PHE A 97 -13.50 -1.76 -3.75
N ILE A 98 -12.40 -1.99 -4.46
CA ILE A 98 -12.37 -2.04 -5.92
C ILE A 98 -12.38 -3.52 -6.31
N ASP A 99 -13.54 -3.99 -6.74
CA ASP A 99 -13.84 -5.40 -7.07
C ASP A 99 -13.57 -5.65 -8.55
N ALA A 100 -12.34 -5.96 -8.89
CA ALA A 100 -11.95 -6.26 -10.26
C ALA A 100 -12.34 -7.70 -10.70
N GLU A 101 -12.68 -8.57 -9.76
CA GLU A 101 -13.15 -9.93 -10.04
C GLU A 101 -14.68 -10.03 -10.17
N HIS A 102 -15.41 -8.96 -9.81
CA HIS A 102 -16.87 -8.94 -9.74
C HIS A 102 -17.46 -10.06 -8.84
N ALA A 103 -16.76 -10.35 -7.75
CA ALA A 103 -17.05 -11.48 -6.87
C ALA A 103 -17.30 -11.06 -5.40
N PHE A 104 -17.48 -9.78 -5.13
CA PHE A 104 -17.71 -9.29 -3.77
C PHE A 104 -19.04 -9.81 -3.21
N ASP A 105 -18.97 -10.52 -2.08
CA ASP A 105 -20.14 -11.00 -1.34
C ASP A 105 -20.42 -10.09 -0.14
N SER A 106 -21.45 -9.25 -0.29
CA SER A 106 -21.88 -8.31 0.75
C SER A 106 -22.37 -9.01 2.03
N SER A 107 -23.02 -10.18 1.88
CA SER A 107 -23.51 -10.95 3.03
C SER A 107 -22.36 -11.52 3.84
N TYR A 108 -21.33 -12.02 3.17
CA TYR A 108 -20.11 -12.51 3.81
C TYR A 108 -19.33 -11.37 4.47
N ALA A 109 -19.18 -10.23 3.79
CA ALA A 109 -18.52 -9.06 4.35
C ALA A 109 -19.24 -8.56 5.62
N GLN A 110 -20.56 -8.51 5.62
CA GLN A 110 -21.36 -8.13 6.79
C GLN A 110 -21.16 -9.10 7.96
N GLN A 111 -21.06 -10.41 7.71
CA GLN A 111 -20.79 -11.40 8.75
C GLN A 111 -19.38 -11.22 9.37
N LEU A 112 -18.43 -10.71 8.61
CA LEU A 112 -17.09 -10.37 9.09
C LEU A 112 -17.01 -9.01 9.80
N GLY A 113 -18.13 -8.29 9.87
CA GLY A 113 -18.25 -7.04 10.61
C GLY A 113 -18.09 -5.77 9.79
N VAL A 114 -18.14 -5.87 8.46
CA VAL A 114 -18.16 -4.71 7.57
C VAL A 114 -19.51 -4.02 7.62
N ASP A 115 -19.51 -2.72 7.78
CA ASP A 115 -20.68 -1.86 7.53
C ASP A 115 -20.80 -1.66 6.02
N VAL A 116 -21.64 -2.50 5.41
CA VAL A 116 -21.80 -2.51 3.93
C VAL A 116 -22.55 -1.29 3.42
N ASP A 117 -23.36 -0.65 4.25
CA ASP A 117 -24.13 0.55 3.87
C ASP A 117 -23.20 1.77 3.71
N ASN A 118 -22.06 1.77 4.39
CA ASN A 118 -21.04 2.82 4.35
C ASN A 118 -19.76 2.39 3.61
N LEU A 119 -19.73 1.24 2.95
CA LEU A 119 -18.62 0.80 2.12
C LEU A 119 -18.74 1.36 0.70
N LEU A 120 -17.72 2.07 0.25
CA LEU A 120 -17.63 2.45 -1.16
C LEU A 120 -17.19 1.23 -1.98
N ILE A 121 -17.98 0.84 -2.97
CA ILE A 121 -17.65 -0.26 -3.88
C ILE A 121 -17.59 0.23 -5.32
N SER A 122 -16.60 -0.26 -6.06
CA SER A 122 -16.44 -0.01 -7.49
C SER A 122 -16.11 -1.30 -8.21
N GLN A 123 -16.73 -1.50 -9.38
CA GLN A 123 -16.51 -2.65 -10.27
C GLN A 123 -16.05 -2.13 -11.63
N PRO A 124 -14.75 -1.89 -11.80
CA PRO A 124 -14.19 -1.31 -13.02
C PRO A 124 -14.16 -2.31 -14.18
N ASP A 125 -14.29 -1.80 -15.41
CA ASP A 125 -14.26 -2.62 -16.62
C ASP A 125 -12.84 -3.03 -17.05
N ASN A 126 -11.82 -2.31 -16.58
CA ASN A 126 -10.42 -2.54 -16.93
C ASN A 126 -9.46 -2.05 -15.84
N GLY A 127 -8.19 -2.45 -15.95
CA GLY A 127 -7.16 -2.12 -14.96
C GLY A 127 -6.86 -0.62 -14.85
N GLU A 128 -6.86 0.11 -15.97
CA GLU A 128 -6.62 1.55 -15.96
C GLU A 128 -7.70 2.27 -15.17
N GLN A 129 -8.98 1.94 -15.39
CA GLN A 129 -10.10 2.53 -14.66
C GLN A 129 -10.02 2.23 -13.17
N ALA A 130 -9.70 0.99 -12.76
CA ALA A 130 -9.52 0.62 -11.37
C ALA A 130 -8.46 1.48 -10.68
N LEU A 131 -7.32 1.66 -11.33
CA LEU A 131 -6.18 2.41 -10.79
C LEU A 131 -6.42 3.92 -10.78
N GLU A 132 -7.17 4.48 -11.74
CA GLU A 132 -7.59 5.89 -11.75
C GLU A 132 -8.60 6.19 -10.64
N ILE A 133 -9.52 5.26 -10.36
CA ILE A 133 -10.45 5.37 -9.22
C ILE A 133 -9.65 5.36 -7.92
N ALA A 134 -8.70 4.43 -7.75
CA ALA A 134 -7.84 4.38 -6.58
C ALA A 134 -7.02 5.68 -6.41
N ASP A 135 -6.40 6.19 -7.47
CA ASP A 135 -5.65 7.46 -7.46
C ASP A 135 -6.53 8.64 -7.01
N SER A 136 -7.76 8.71 -7.53
CA SER A 136 -8.71 9.77 -7.19
C SER A 136 -9.14 9.71 -5.72
N LEU A 137 -9.40 8.51 -5.20
CA LEU A 137 -9.76 8.30 -3.80
C LEU A 137 -8.59 8.66 -2.86
N ILE A 138 -7.36 8.27 -3.20
CA ILE A 138 -6.16 8.61 -2.42
C ILE A 138 -5.96 10.13 -2.38
N ARG A 139 -6.08 10.82 -3.51
CA ARG A 139 -5.92 12.29 -3.58
C ARG A 139 -6.98 13.05 -2.81
N SER A 140 -8.12 12.45 -2.55
CA SER A 140 -9.16 13.08 -1.72
C SER A 140 -8.75 13.23 -0.27
N SER A 141 -7.74 12.48 0.19
CA SER A 141 -7.31 12.38 1.60
C SER A 141 -8.45 12.01 2.58
N ALA A 142 -9.59 11.54 2.05
CA ALA A 142 -10.78 11.22 2.84
C ALA A 142 -10.92 9.71 3.10
N ILE A 143 -10.04 8.88 2.53
CA ILE A 143 -10.10 7.41 2.62
C ILE A 143 -9.00 6.89 3.52
N ASP A 144 -9.38 6.01 4.45
CA ASP A 144 -8.43 5.36 5.37
C ASP A 144 -7.88 4.05 4.81
N ILE A 145 -8.68 3.33 4.03
CA ILE A 145 -8.27 2.07 3.40
C ILE A 145 -8.92 1.88 2.04
N ILE A 146 -8.14 1.43 1.07
CA ILE A 146 -8.60 1.01 -0.24
C ILE A 146 -8.12 -0.43 -0.47
N VAL A 147 -9.03 -1.31 -0.81
CA VAL A 147 -8.73 -2.68 -1.23
C VAL A 147 -8.94 -2.78 -2.74
N ILE A 148 -8.01 -3.41 -3.44
CA ILE A 148 -8.15 -3.79 -4.85
C ILE A 148 -8.05 -5.31 -4.91
N ASP A 149 -9.12 -5.97 -5.24
CA ASP A 149 -9.21 -7.43 -5.33
C ASP A 149 -9.68 -7.86 -6.74
N SER A 150 -8.83 -8.45 -7.51
CA SER A 150 -7.41 -8.69 -7.32
C SER A 150 -6.58 -8.07 -8.46
N VAL A 151 -5.26 -7.91 -8.21
CA VAL A 151 -4.32 -7.44 -9.25
C VAL A 151 -4.35 -8.35 -10.49
N ALA A 152 -4.57 -9.66 -10.32
CA ALA A 152 -4.65 -10.61 -11.41
C ALA A 152 -5.81 -10.32 -12.39
N ALA A 153 -6.90 -9.74 -11.89
CA ALA A 153 -8.07 -9.38 -12.68
C ALA A 153 -7.96 -7.99 -13.35
N LEU A 154 -6.93 -7.21 -13.04
CA LEU A 154 -6.69 -5.90 -13.66
C LEU A 154 -6.19 -6.06 -15.11
N THR A 155 -7.10 -6.36 -16.02
CA THR A 155 -6.79 -6.51 -17.44
C THR A 155 -6.62 -5.12 -18.08
N PRO A 156 -5.48 -4.85 -18.75
CA PRO A 156 -5.28 -3.61 -19.47
C PRO A 156 -6.32 -3.41 -20.57
N LYS A 157 -6.81 -2.17 -20.73
CA LYS A 157 -7.80 -1.82 -21.76
C LYS A 157 -7.36 -2.25 -23.16
N ALA A 158 -6.08 -2.04 -23.51
CA ALA A 158 -5.53 -2.44 -24.79
C ALA A 158 -5.55 -3.97 -25.02
N GLU A 159 -5.59 -4.76 -23.95
CA GLU A 159 -5.73 -6.21 -24.04
C GLU A 159 -7.17 -6.61 -24.32
N ILE A 160 -8.14 -5.93 -23.70
CA ILE A 160 -9.57 -6.14 -23.90
C ILE A 160 -9.99 -5.77 -25.32
N GLU A 161 -9.49 -4.65 -25.86
CA GLU A 161 -9.83 -4.13 -27.20
C GLU A 161 -9.06 -4.83 -28.34
N GLY A 162 -8.08 -5.69 -28.03
CA GLY A 162 -7.28 -6.40 -28.99
C GLY A 162 -7.94 -7.66 -29.56
N GLU A 163 -7.37 -8.18 -30.65
CA GLU A 163 -7.83 -9.45 -31.22
C GLU A 163 -7.26 -10.64 -30.45
N MET A 164 -8.02 -11.75 -30.43
CA MET A 164 -7.57 -13.03 -29.86
C MET A 164 -6.31 -13.51 -30.60
N GLY A 165 -5.19 -13.63 -29.85
CA GLY A 165 -3.92 -14.07 -30.41
C GLY A 165 -2.87 -12.97 -30.56
N ASP A 166 -3.22 -11.72 -30.34
CA ASP A 166 -2.25 -10.62 -30.29
C ASP A 166 -1.24 -10.82 -29.15
N ALA A 167 0.04 -10.80 -29.50
CA ALA A 167 1.12 -10.93 -28.52
C ALA A 167 1.28 -9.62 -27.71
N LYS A 168 0.50 -9.46 -26.64
CA LYS A 168 0.54 -8.29 -25.75
C LYS A 168 1.27 -8.58 -24.46
N MET A 169 2.47 -9.18 -24.56
CA MET A 169 3.27 -9.56 -23.41
C MET A 169 3.61 -8.36 -22.50
N GLY A 170 3.37 -8.53 -21.20
CA GLY A 170 3.84 -7.60 -20.18
C GLY A 170 3.02 -6.32 -20.01
N LEU A 171 1.87 -6.15 -20.65
CA LEU A 171 1.03 -4.95 -20.50
C LEU A 171 0.55 -4.78 -19.06
N GLN A 172 0.06 -5.84 -18.41
CA GLN A 172 -0.38 -5.80 -17.02
C GLN A 172 0.78 -5.46 -16.07
N ALA A 173 1.94 -6.09 -16.24
CA ALA A 173 3.12 -5.80 -15.43
C ALA A 173 3.58 -4.33 -15.58
N ARG A 174 3.50 -3.79 -16.80
CA ARG A 174 3.82 -2.40 -17.08
C ARG A 174 2.82 -1.44 -16.44
N LEU A 175 1.52 -1.74 -16.54
CA LEU A 175 0.44 -0.99 -15.90
C LEU A 175 0.63 -0.94 -14.39
N MET A 176 0.85 -2.10 -13.76
CA MET A 176 1.08 -2.19 -12.31
C MET A 176 2.36 -1.47 -11.87
N SER A 177 3.46 -1.62 -12.60
CA SER A 177 4.71 -0.91 -12.30
C SER A 177 4.56 0.61 -12.36
N GLN A 178 3.79 1.11 -13.30
CA GLN A 178 3.50 2.54 -13.44
C GLN A 178 2.58 3.03 -12.31
N ALA A 179 1.51 2.29 -12.04
CA ALA A 179 0.55 2.64 -11.00
C ALA A 179 1.18 2.63 -9.61
N LEU A 180 1.91 1.57 -9.23
CA LEU A 180 2.55 1.48 -7.92
C LEU A 180 3.55 2.63 -7.69
N ARG A 181 4.32 3.02 -8.71
CA ARG A 181 5.21 4.19 -8.58
C ARG A 181 4.44 5.47 -8.31
N LYS A 182 3.31 5.68 -9.01
CA LYS A 182 2.47 6.85 -8.84
C LYS A 182 1.81 6.86 -7.45
N LEU A 183 1.22 5.75 -7.04
CA LEU A 183 0.55 5.61 -5.75
C LEU A 183 1.54 5.72 -4.57
N CYS A 184 2.72 5.09 -4.66
CA CYS A 184 3.75 5.22 -3.63
C CYS A 184 4.23 6.66 -3.44
N LEU A 185 4.38 7.42 -4.53
CA LEU A 185 4.77 8.83 -4.44
C LEU A 185 3.70 9.69 -3.75
N LEU A 186 2.42 9.40 -3.95
CA LEU A 186 1.32 10.11 -3.29
C LEU A 186 1.30 9.90 -1.77
N TYR A 187 1.68 8.70 -1.30
CA TYR A 187 1.75 8.40 0.13
C TYR A 187 3.01 8.91 0.81
N THR A 188 4.09 9.18 0.07
CA THR A 188 5.39 9.58 0.64
C THR A 188 5.71 11.04 0.47
N SER A 189 4.93 11.79 -0.30
CA SER A 189 5.08 13.24 -0.44
C SER A 189 4.20 13.94 0.59
N ASP A 190 4.79 14.87 1.34
CA ASP A 190 4.08 15.82 2.21
C ASP A 190 3.12 16.74 1.41
N ALA A 191 2.97 16.51 0.12
CA ALA A 191 2.07 17.22 -0.79
C ALA A 191 0.57 16.94 -0.57
N ALA A 192 0.22 16.15 0.45
CA ALA A 192 -1.17 15.99 0.91
C ALA A 192 -1.56 17.04 1.96
N ASP A 193 -0.62 17.88 2.43
CA ASP A 193 -0.83 18.88 3.49
C ASP A 193 -0.88 20.33 2.96
N GLU A 194 -0.97 20.56 1.62
CA GLU A 194 -1.22 21.88 1.02
C GLU A 194 -2.61 22.02 0.40
#